data_3fca3efa7724d75a776a95b00f33cf84
#
_entry.id   3fca3efa7724d75a776a95b00f33cf84
#
_cell.length_a   1.000
_cell.length_b   1.000
_cell.length_c   1.000
_cell.angle_alpha   90.00
_cell.angle_beta   90.00
_cell.angle_gamma   90.00
#
_symmetry.space_group_name_H-M   'P 1'
#
loop_
_entity.id
_entity.type
_entity.pdbx_description
1 polymer ?
#
loop_
_entity_poly.entity_id
_entity_poly.type
_entity_poly.pdbx_seq_one_letter_code
_entity_poly.pdbx_strand_id
1 'polypeptide(L)'
;MSSALPTADAEGIARVIEAARPVAELLAAEGHRSYVVGGLVRDLLLGVPTSSADVDMTTDALPGDVKRIVAPIADDLWAVGERFGTIGCRVDGVEFEITTHRAERYEPGSRKPVVEFSTAIDADLSRRDFTVNAMAISLPDGEVVDPFDGAGDLRERRLRTPDDPVRSFDDDPLRVLRAARFRAAHDLEPVPELVAGAQEVVARLEIVSAERKRVELDKLLATARPSIGLRLLDDIGVWPWVLPHLEWLELEQVGAAVDAVSTDAAVVVADHVVPTDATVLVRRSVLLGGLGGSRRVDADTVDEAMQSLRHSKADRQRTRRVVECVHRVVEHGVGAPSVRRVVAALRADTPVLGMALDVVDTALAAEWATALAALAEVEPLDHFGPGLDGREIMQLLGVDTGRAVGDANELLVAIRLDEGVLPLEELRDRLRSWWATRDA
;
A
#
# COMPACT_ATOMS: atom_id res chain seq x y z
N MET A 1 -10.03 -6.31 -30.42
CA MET A 1 -10.25 -7.71 -30.01
C MET A 1 -11.34 -7.66 -28.96
N SER A 2 -12.49 -8.28 -29.22
CA SER A 2 -13.62 -8.32 -28.27
C SER A 2 -13.21 -9.18 -27.08
N SER A 3 -12.86 -8.54 -25.95
CA SER A 3 -12.68 -9.25 -24.68
C SER A 3 -14.07 -9.48 -24.09
N ALA A 4 -14.64 -10.66 -24.34
CA ALA A 4 -15.74 -11.12 -23.50
C ALA A 4 -15.27 -11.07 -22.02
N LEU A 5 -16.13 -10.58 -21.11
CA LEU A 5 -15.89 -10.81 -19.68
C LEU A 5 -15.64 -12.31 -19.46
N PRO A 6 -14.74 -12.70 -18.54
CA PRO A 6 -14.75 -14.04 -18.00
C PRO A 6 -16.19 -14.35 -17.57
N THR A 7 -16.64 -15.56 -17.79
CA THR A 7 -17.96 -16.00 -17.30
C THR A 7 -18.00 -15.78 -15.79
N ALA A 8 -19.05 -15.11 -15.32
CA ALA A 8 -19.26 -14.91 -13.88
C ALA A 8 -19.04 -16.23 -13.12
N ASP A 9 -18.37 -16.17 -11.97
CA ASP A 9 -18.12 -17.34 -11.13
C ASP A 9 -19.42 -17.80 -10.46
N ALA A 10 -20.22 -18.57 -11.20
CA ALA A 10 -21.49 -19.08 -10.69
C ALA A 10 -21.32 -19.99 -9.45
N GLU A 11 -20.22 -20.74 -9.38
CA GLU A 11 -19.90 -21.56 -8.21
C GLU A 11 -19.50 -20.69 -7.02
N GLY A 12 -18.74 -19.62 -7.27
CA GLY A 12 -18.37 -18.63 -6.25
C GLY A 12 -19.59 -17.91 -5.71
N ILE A 13 -20.50 -17.48 -6.57
CA ILE A 13 -21.79 -16.88 -6.16
C ILE A 13 -22.58 -17.87 -5.28
N ALA A 14 -22.71 -19.12 -5.70
CA ALA A 14 -23.40 -20.14 -4.92
C ALA A 14 -22.75 -20.38 -3.54
N ARG A 15 -21.41 -20.42 -3.48
CA ARG A 15 -20.67 -20.56 -2.21
C ARG A 15 -20.91 -19.39 -1.27
N VAL A 16 -20.90 -18.16 -1.78
CA VAL A 16 -21.11 -16.95 -0.95
C VAL A 16 -22.55 -16.90 -0.45
N ILE A 17 -23.54 -17.22 -1.29
CA ILE A 17 -24.97 -17.31 -0.88
C ILE A 17 -25.12 -18.37 0.23
N GLU A 18 -24.52 -19.54 0.06
CA GLU A 18 -24.62 -20.63 1.06
C GLU A 18 -23.96 -20.23 2.39
N ALA A 19 -22.79 -19.57 2.33
CA ALA A 19 -22.12 -19.05 3.53
C ALA A 19 -22.96 -17.98 4.26
N ALA A 20 -23.64 -17.10 3.51
CA ALA A 20 -24.47 -16.03 4.06
C ALA A 20 -25.88 -16.49 4.47
N ARG A 21 -26.33 -17.68 4.03
CA ARG A 21 -27.68 -18.21 4.25
C ARG A 21 -28.13 -18.16 5.71
N PRO A 22 -27.35 -18.63 6.73
CA PRO A 22 -27.81 -18.63 8.12
C PRO A 22 -28.19 -17.23 8.62
N VAL A 23 -27.38 -16.22 8.28
CA VAL A 23 -27.63 -14.81 8.63
C VAL A 23 -28.84 -14.27 7.86
N ALA A 24 -28.91 -14.56 6.56
CA ALA A 24 -29.98 -14.07 5.69
C ALA A 24 -31.35 -14.61 6.08
N GLU A 25 -31.47 -15.91 6.43
CA GLU A 25 -32.72 -16.54 6.86
C GLU A 25 -33.22 -15.96 8.17
N LEU A 26 -32.36 -15.67 9.13
CA LEU A 26 -32.76 -15.01 10.39
C LEU A 26 -33.27 -13.59 10.15
N LEU A 27 -32.59 -12.81 9.29
CA LEU A 27 -33.07 -11.48 8.93
C LEU A 27 -34.42 -11.53 8.20
N ALA A 28 -34.57 -12.47 7.26
CA ALA A 28 -35.82 -12.67 6.54
C ALA A 28 -36.97 -13.13 7.44
N ALA A 29 -36.73 -13.98 8.45
CA ALA A 29 -37.71 -14.42 9.42
C ALA A 29 -38.28 -13.26 10.25
N GLU A 30 -37.50 -12.20 10.47
CA GLU A 30 -37.93 -10.96 11.13
C GLU A 30 -38.46 -9.89 10.13
N GLY A 31 -38.57 -10.24 8.84
CA GLY A 31 -39.15 -9.40 7.79
C GLY A 31 -38.14 -8.42 7.14
N HIS A 32 -36.86 -8.63 7.36
CA HIS A 32 -35.80 -7.81 6.79
C HIS A 32 -35.18 -8.39 5.52
N ARG A 33 -34.83 -7.51 4.57
CA ARG A 33 -34.12 -7.86 3.35
C ARG A 33 -32.61 -7.74 3.60
N SER A 34 -31.84 -8.61 2.96
CA SER A 34 -30.37 -8.58 3.03
C SER A 34 -29.73 -8.86 1.68
N TYR A 35 -28.54 -8.33 1.49
CA TYR A 35 -27.79 -8.40 0.24
C TYR A 35 -26.30 -8.54 0.53
N VAL A 36 -25.60 -9.31 -0.29
CA VAL A 36 -24.14 -9.24 -0.40
C VAL A 36 -23.80 -8.04 -1.28
N VAL A 37 -22.75 -7.29 -0.93
CA VAL A 37 -22.41 -6.02 -1.60
C VAL A 37 -20.90 -5.82 -1.76
N GLY A 38 -20.53 -4.78 -2.51
CA GLY A 38 -19.16 -4.28 -2.56
C GLY A 38 -18.23 -5.02 -3.50
N GLY A 39 -16.94 -5.04 -3.16
CA GLY A 39 -15.90 -5.61 -4.01
C GLY A 39 -16.10 -7.09 -4.30
N LEU A 40 -16.63 -7.82 -3.36
CA LEU A 40 -16.94 -9.25 -3.52
C LEU A 40 -17.88 -9.51 -4.70
N VAL A 41 -18.95 -8.72 -4.84
CA VAL A 41 -19.91 -8.85 -5.97
C VAL A 41 -19.24 -8.58 -7.30
N ARG A 42 -18.43 -7.51 -7.37
CA ARG A 42 -17.62 -7.17 -8.57
C ARG A 42 -16.71 -8.33 -8.95
N ASP A 43 -15.95 -8.87 -8.00
CA ASP A 43 -14.94 -9.89 -8.24
C ASP A 43 -15.59 -11.21 -8.69
N LEU A 44 -16.73 -11.58 -8.11
CA LEU A 44 -17.55 -12.69 -8.56
C LEU A 44 -18.04 -12.52 -10.00
N LEU A 45 -18.48 -11.30 -10.36
CA LEU A 45 -18.94 -11.01 -11.74
C LEU A 45 -17.77 -10.97 -12.74
N LEU A 46 -16.56 -10.66 -12.29
CA LEU A 46 -15.33 -10.75 -13.09
C LEU A 46 -14.78 -12.18 -13.20
N GLY A 47 -15.37 -13.15 -12.51
CA GLY A 47 -14.85 -14.52 -12.47
C GLY A 47 -13.52 -14.64 -11.71
N VAL A 48 -13.22 -13.68 -10.83
CA VAL A 48 -12.04 -13.72 -9.97
C VAL A 48 -12.35 -14.69 -8.82
N PRO A 49 -11.50 -15.72 -8.60
CA PRO A 49 -11.67 -16.60 -7.45
C PRO A 49 -11.67 -15.82 -6.15
N THR A 50 -12.75 -15.91 -5.39
CA THR A 50 -12.93 -15.18 -4.13
C THR A 50 -13.04 -16.15 -2.96
N SER A 51 -12.59 -15.68 -1.78
CA SER A 51 -12.85 -16.37 -0.51
C SER A 51 -14.23 -15.96 0.01
N SER A 52 -14.97 -16.91 0.55
CA SER A 52 -16.20 -16.62 1.32
C SER A 52 -15.95 -16.42 2.81
N ALA A 53 -14.68 -16.23 3.21
CA ALA A 53 -14.32 -16.08 4.62
C ALA A 53 -14.64 -14.68 5.20
N ASP A 54 -14.84 -13.68 4.33
CA ASP A 54 -15.16 -12.29 4.69
C ASP A 54 -16.25 -11.78 3.74
N VAL A 55 -17.43 -11.50 4.28
CA VAL A 55 -18.64 -11.17 3.50
C VAL A 55 -19.24 -9.84 3.97
N ASP A 56 -19.18 -8.86 3.09
CA ASP A 56 -19.88 -7.58 3.26
C ASP A 56 -21.36 -7.73 2.93
N MET A 57 -22.22 -7.46 3.89
CA MET A 57 -23.67 -7.48 3.73
C MET A 57 -24.28 -6.11 4.01
N THR A 58 -25.43 -5.85 3.39
CA THR A 58 -26.28 -4.71 3.74
C THR A 58 -27.73 -5.15 3.94
N THR A 59 -28.45 -4.48 4.84
CA THR A 59 -29.84 -4.84 5.21
C THR A 59 -30.65 -3.59 5.57
N ASP A 60 -31.99 -3.69 5.52
CA ASP A 60 -32.89 -2.66 6.03
C ASP A 60 -33.15 -2.76 7.55
N ALA A 61 -32.58 -3.78 8.23
CA ALA A 61 -32.62 -3.88 9.69
C ALA A 61 -31.73 -2.82 10.35
N LEU A 62 -32.17 -2.21 11.44
CA LEU A 62 -31.35 -1.29 12.24
C LEU A 62 -30.24 -2.03 12.98
N PRO A 63 -29.12 -1.37 13.35
CA PRO A 63 -27.98 -2.04 13.99
C PRO A 63 -28.35 -2.81 15.27
N GLY A 64 -29.29 -2.28 16.06
CA GLY A 64 -29.79 -2.94 17.27
C GLY A 64 -30.54 -4.23 16.96
N ASP A 65 -31.34 -4.24 15.87
CA ASP A 65 -32.04 -5.42 15.41
C ASP A 65 -31.08 -6.45 14.82
N VAL A 66 -30.11 -6.02 13.97
CA VAL A 66 -29.07 -6.90 13.45
C VAL A 66 -28.36 -7.62 14.59
N LYS A 67 -27.90 -6.88 15.61
CA LYS A 67 -27.22 -7.45 16.76
C LYS A 67 -28.07 -8.49 17.49
N ARG A 68 -29.37 -8.19 17.73
CA ARG A 68 -30.33 -9.10 18.39
C ARG A 68 -30.56 -10.35 17.56
N ILE A 69 -30.73 -10.19 16.25
CA ILE A 69 -31.10 -11.27 15.33
C ILE A 69 -29.95 -12.25 15.13
N VAL A 70 -28.71 -11.77 14.97
CA VAL A 70 -27.55 -12.65 14.71
C VAL A 70 -26.95 -13.25 15.98
N ALA A 71 -27.18 -12.67 17.16
CA ALA A 71 -26.61 -13.13 18.42
C ALA A 71 -26.82 -14.64 18.72
N PRO A 72 -27.95 -15.29 18.37
CA PRO A 72 -28.14 -16.70 18.65
C PRO A 72 -27.23 -17.65 17.86
N ILE A 73 -26.68 -17.21 16.72
CA ILE A 73 -25.85 -18.04 15.85
C ILE A 73 -24.39 -17.55 15.76
N ALA A 74 -24.09 -16.37 16.30
CA ALA A 74 -22.76 -15.79 16.21
C ALA A 74 -21.79 -16.44 17.20
N ASP A 75 -20.64 -16.91 16.69
CA ASP A 75 -19.50 -17.33 17.52
C ASP A 75 -18.87 -16.13 18.24
N ASP A 76 -18.74 -14.99 17.51
CA ASP A 76 -18.25 -13.71 17.99
C ASP A 76 -19.12 -12.57 17.42
N LEU A 77 -19.28 -11.48 18.20
CA LEU A 77 -20.03 -10.30 17.78
C LEU A 77 -19.32 -9.03 18.23
N TRP A 78 -19.09 -8.07 17.32
CA TRP A 78 -18.46 -6.79 17.61
C TRP A 78 -19.25 -5.62 17.03
N ALA A 79 -19.26 -4.51 17.76
CA ALA A 79 -20.06 -3.32 17.48
C ALA A 79 -19.22 -2.05 17.26
N VAL A 80 -17.95 -2.20 16.86
CA VAL A 80 -17.03 -1.06 16.65
C VAL A 80 -17.57 -0.06 15.63
N GLY A 81 -18.31 -0.53 14.63
CA GLY A 81 -18.98 0.25 13.58
C GLY A 81 -20.42 0.65 13.86
N GLU A 82 -21.02 0.30 15.00
CA GLU A 82 -22.46 0.46 15.30
C GLU A 82 -22.97 1.88 15.08
N ARG A 83 -22.21 2.89 15.50
CA ARG A 83 -22.54 4.32 15.28
C ARG A 83 -22.62 4.71 13.80
N PHE A 84 -22.04 3.90 12.92
CA PHE A 84 -22.08 4.07 11.47
C PHE A 84 -23.02 3.06 10.80
N GLY A 85 -23.77 2.31 11.57
CA GLY A 85 -24.74 1.33 11.06
C GLY A 85 -24.16 -0.06 10.81
N THR A 86 -22.90 -0.36 11.18
CA THR A 86 -22.25 -1.65 10.91
C THR A 86 -22.12 -2.49 12.17
N ILE A 87 -22.55 -3.75 12.08
CA ILE A 87 -22.34 -4.79 13.08
C ILE A 87 -21.48 -5.88 12.43
N GLY A 88 -20.40 -6.26 13.09
CA GLY A 88 -19.61 -7.40 12.68
C GLY A 88 -19.95 -8.63 13.50
N CYS A 89 -19.93 -9.80 12.88
CA CYS A 89 -20.07 -11.08 13.56
C CYS A 89 -19.30 -12.19 12.84
N ARG A 90 -19.03 -13.28 13.56
CA ARG A 90 -18.51 -14.52 12.97
C ARG A 90 -19.54 -15.62 13.15
N VAL A 91 -19.84 -16.32 12.07
CA VAL A 91 -20.79 -17.45 12.05
C VAL A 91 -20.14 -18.59 11.24
N ASP A 92 -20.02 -19.77 11.82
CA ASP A 92 -19.41 -20.95 11.19
C ASP A 92 -18.02 -20.67 10.55
N GLY A 93 -17.22 -19.81 11.21
CA GLY A 93 -15.87 -19.43 10.75
C GLY A 93 -15.84 -18.36 9.64
N VAL A 94 -17.00 -17.87 9.17
CA VAL A 94 -17.13 -16.76 8.21
C VAL A 94 -17.33 -15.45 8.96
N GLU A 95 -16.57 -14.42 8.58
CA GLU A 95 -16.73 -13.07 9.12
C GLU A 95 -17.74 -12.29 8.27
N PHE A 96 -18.68 -11.64 8.95
CA PHE A 96 -19.69 -10.79 8.32
C PHE A 96 -19.59 -9.37 8.82
N GLU A 97 -19.56 -8.41 7.90
CA GLU A 97 -19.80 -7.00 8.17
C GLU A 97 -21.19 -6.62 7.65
N ILE A 98 -22.17 -6.53 8.57
CA ILE A 98 -23.57 -6.27 8.23
C ILE A 98 -23.87 -4.79 8.46
N THR A 99 -24.11 -4.04 7.39
CA THR A 99 -24.37 -2.60 7.44
C THR A 99 -25.85 -2.33 7.15
N THR A 100 -26.49 -1.53 8.00
CA THR A 100 -27.84 -1.01 7.71
C THR A 100 -27.81 -0.11 6.47
N HIS A 101 -28.76 -0.25 5.55
CA HIS A 101 -28.89 0.65 4.39
C HIS A 101 -28.87 2.10 4.82
N ARG A 102 -28.04 2.92 4.17
CA ARG A 102 -27.86 4.33 4.51
C ARG A 102 -28.20 5.21 3.31
N ALA A 103 -28.90 6.30 3.60
CA ALA A 103 -28.91 7.50 2.77
C ALA A 103 -28.00 8.50 3.50
N GLU A 104 -26.88 8.86 2.90
CA GLU A 104 -25.96 9.82 3.51
C GLU A 104 -26.38 11.25 3.13
N ARG A 105 -26.39 12.13 4.15
CA ARG A 105 -26.55 13.56 3.93
C ARG A 105 -25.32 14.25 4.47
N TYR A 106 -24.60 14.95 3.61
CA TYR A 106 -23.44 15.73 4.02
C TYR A 106 -23.84 17.17 4.31
N GLU A 107 -23.37 17.71 5.44
CA GLU A 107 -23.49 19.14 5.71
C GLU A 107 -22.38 19.90 4.98
N PRO A 108 -22.66 21.10 4.42
CA PRO A 108 -21.64 21.90 3.76
C PRO A 108 -20.42 22.13 4.65
N GLY A 109 -19.23 21.74 4.19
CA GLY A 109 -17.96 21.88 4.91
C GLY A 109 -17.64 20.79 5.93
N SER A 110 -18.49 19.78 6.10
CA SER A 110 -18.26 18.62 6.97
C SER A 110 -17.98 17.37 6.15
N ARG A 111 -16.93 16.61 6.51
CA ARG A 111 -16.67 15.27 5.99
C ARG A 111 -17.38 14.15 6.77
N LYS A 112 -18.12 14.50 7.81
CA LYS A 112 -18.87 13.54 8.62
C LYS A 112 -20.31 13.53 8.12
N PRO A 113 -20.75 12.46 7.44
CA PRO A 113 -22.15 12.35 7.05
C PRO A 113 -23.02 12.28 8.29
N VAL A 114 -24.17 12.91 8.21
CA VAL A 114 -25.29 12.55 9.07
C VAL A 114 -25.86 11.26 8.48
N VAL A 115 -25.70 10.16 9.22
CA VAL A 115 -26.20 8.85 8.79
C VAL A 115 -27.71 8.86 8.93
N GLU A 116 -28.43 8.84 7.82
CA GLU A 116 -29.85 8.55 7.78
C GLU A 116 -30.02 7.11 7.31
N PHE A 117 -30.73 6.29 8.07
CA PHE A 117 -31.01 4.91 7.67
C PHE A 117 -32.11 4.91 6.61
N SER A 118 -31.94 4.05 5.60
CA SER A 118 -32.89 3.85 4.50
C SER A 118 -33.42 2.42 4.50
N THR A 119 -34.58 2.22 3.92
CA THR A 119 -35.10 0.86 3.65
C THR A 119 -34.90 0.44 2.19
N ALA A 120 -34.39 1.34 1.34
CA ALA A 120 -34.18 1.10 -0.07
C ALA A 120 -32.73 0.77 -0.38
N ILE A 121 -32.49 -0.37 -1.02
CA ILE A 121 -31.15 -0.79 -1.46
C ILE A 121 -30.55 0.18 -2.47
N ASP A 122 -31.35 0.75 -3.37
CA ASP A 122 -30.86 1.71 -4.38
C ASP A 122 -30.25 2.96 -3.74
N ALA A 123 -30.79 3.42 -2.60
CA ALA A 123 -30.21 4.54 -1.85
C ALA A 123 -28.86 4.18 -1.23
N ASP A 124 -28.66 2.93 -0.78
CA ASP A 124 -27.35 2.47 -0.30
C ASP A 124 -26.34 2.31 -1.43
N LEU A 125 -26.78 1.82 -2.58
CA LEU A 125 -25.91 1.63 -3.74
C LEU A 125 -25.52 2.97 -4.39
N SER A 126 -26.43 3.97 -4.44
CA SER A 126 -26.18 5.27 -5.07
C SER A 126 -25.05 6.07 -4.41
N ARG A 127 -24.85 5.90 -3.09
CA ARG A 127 -23.82 6.61 -2.33
C ARG A 127 -22.42 5.95 -2.41
N ARG A 128 -22.31 4.79 -3.05
CA ARG A 128 -21.02 4.11 -3.21
C ARG A 128 -20.09 4.89 -4.15
N ASP A 129 -18.82 4.51 -4.15
CA ASP A 129 -17.79 5.23 -4.89
C ASP A 129 -17.97 5.13 -6.41
N PHE A 130 -18.10 3.89 -6.92
CA PHE A 130 -18.19 3.61 -8.36
C PHE A 130 -19.29 2.61 -8.66
N THR A 131 -19.86 2.68 -9.88
CA THR A 131 -20.91 1.77 -10.37
C THR A 131 -20.50 0.31 -10.24
N VAL A 132 -19.23 0.01 -10.54
CA VAL A 132 -18.65 -1.35 -10.42
C VAL A 132 -18.65 -1.91 -8.99
N ASN A 133 -18.85 -1.09 -7.99
CA ASN A 133 -19.03 -1.47 -6.58
C ASN A 133 -20.44 -1.21 -6.06
N ALA A 134 -21.32 -0.63 -6.90
CA ALA A 134 -22.69 -0.29 -6.58
C ALA A 134 -23.68 -1.35 -7.06
N MET A 135 -23.26 -2.61 -6.93
CA MET A 135 -24.05 -3.81 -7.24
C MET A 135 -24.25 -4.63 -5.98
N ALA A 136 -25.32 -5.41 -5.96
CA ALA A 136 -25.64 -6.29 -4.85
C ALA A 136 -26.15 -7.66 -5.36
N ILE A 137 -26.06 -8.68 -4.50
CA ILE A 137 -26.72 -9.98 -4.70
C ILE A 137 -27.73 -10.14 -3.60
N SER A 138 -29.03 -10.27 -3.97
CA SER A 138 -30.12 -10.48 -3.00
C SER A 138 -29.98 -11.83 -2.30
N LEU A 139 -30.34 -11.88 -1.02
CA LEU A 139 -30.32 -13.09 -0.23
C LEU A 139 -31.75 -13.45 0.25
N PRO A 140 -32.15 -14.73 0.23
CA PRO A 140 -31.34 -15.90 -0.17
C PRO A 140 -31.39 -16.20 -1.68
N ASP A 141 -32.12 -15.42 -2.50
CA ASP A 141 -32.53 -15.77 -3.87
C ASP A 141 -31.40 -15.74 -4.87
N GLY A 142 -30.34 -14.94 -4.62
CA GLY A 142 -29.14 -14.84 -5.48
C GLY A 142 -29.33 -13.95 -6.72
N GLU A 143 -30.38 -13.13 -6.77
CA GLU A 143 -30.61 -12.20 -7.88
C GLU A 143 -29.63 -11.03 -7.81
N VAL A 144 -29.04 -10.65 -8.95
CA VAL A 144 -28.16 -9.47 -9.06
C VAL A 144 -29.01 -8.20 -9.14
N VAL A 145 -28.75 -7.27 -8.23
CA VAL A 145 -29.35 -5.93 -8.18
C VAL A 145 -28.32 -4.93 -8.66
N ASP A 146 -28.53 -4.34 -9.83
CA ASP A 146 -27.58 -3.44 -10.50
C ASP A 146 -28.32 -2.20 -11.08
N PRO A 147 -28.75 -1.26 -10.23
CA PRO A 147 -29.53 -0.11 -10.68
C PRO A 147 -28.72 0.91 -11.49
N PHE A 148 -27.39 0.83 -11.47
CA PHE A 148 -26.48 1.80 -12.09
C PHE A 148 -25.68 1.24 -13.28
N ASP A 149 -25.99 0.02 -13.74
CA ASP A 149 -25.32 -0.68 -14.84
C ASP A 149 -23.81 -0.91 -14.59
N GLY A 150 -23.47 -1.25 -13.35
CA GLY A 150 -22.09 -1.56 -12.94
C GLY A 150 -21.54 -2.79 -13.67
N ALA A 151 -22.35 -3.80 -13.95
CA ALA A 151 -21.98 -4.96 -14.76
C ALA A 151 -21.71 -4.58 -16.23
N GLY A 152 -22.45 -3.61 -16.77
CA GLY A 152 -22.18 -3.01 -18.08
C GLY A 152 -20.85 -2.26 -18.09
N ASP A 153 -20.59 -1.45 -17.08
CA ASP A 153 -19.35 -0.71 -16.93
C ASP A 153 -18.11 -1.63 -16.77
N LEU A 154 -18.24 -2.73 -16.02
CA LEU A 154 -17.19 -3.76 -15.95
C LEU A 154 -16.90 -4.35 -17.32
N ARG A 155 -17.96 -4.69 -18.10
CA ARG A 155 -17.84 -5.29 -19.42
C ARG A 155 -17.19 -4.36 -20.43
N GLU A 156 -17.49 -3.07 -20.33
CA GLU A 156 -16.96 -2.04 -21.21
C GLU A 156 -15.68 -1.38 -20.65
N ARG A 157 -15.21 -1.85 -19.49
CA ARG A 157 -14.04 -1.33 -18.77
C ARG A 157 -14.14 0.17 -18.49
N ARG A 158 -15.31 0.64 -18.10
CA ARG A 158 -15.55 2.04 -17.72
C ARG A 158 -15.48 2.22 -16.22
N LEU A 159 -14.95 3.34 -15.78
CA LEU A 159 -15.00 3.80 -14.40
C LEU A 159 -15.93 5.01 -14.30
N ARG A 160 -17.02 4.84 -13.56
CA ARG A 160 -18.10 5.83 -13.44
C ARG A 160 -18.64 5.84 -12.01
N THR A 161 -19.10 6.99 -11.53
CA THR A 161 -19.84 7.10 -10.26
C THR A 161 -21.32 6.76 -10.47
N PRO A 162 -22.03 6.22 -9.44
CA PRO A 162 -23.48 5.98 -9.53
C PRO A 162 -24.30 7.26 -9.69
N ASP A 163 -23.88 8.35 -9.07
CA ASP A 163 -24.49 9.69 -9.12
C ASP A 163 -23.50 10.67 -9.79
N ASP A 164 -23.86 11.95 -9.81
CA ASP A 164 -23.04 13.04 -10.34
C ASP A 164 -21.62 13.00 -9.75
N PRO A 165 -20.55 13.02 -10.58
CA PRO A 165 -19.17 12.89 -10.09
C PRO A 165 -18.75 14.04 -9.17
N VAL A 166 -19.16 15.29 -9.45
CA VAL A 166 -18.81 16.45 -8.61
C VAL A 166 -19.36 16.24 -7.21
N ARG A 167 -20.64 15.85 -7.12
CA ARG A 167 -21.27 15.56 -5.84
C ARG A 167 -20.61 14.37 -5.13
N SER A 168 -20.37 13.28 -5.84
CA SER A 168 -19.74 12.08 -5.28
C SER A 168 -18.36 12.36 -4.68
N PHE A 169 -17.53 13.17 -5.36
CA PHE A 169 -16.20 13.54 -4.88
C PHE A 169 -16.23 14.64 -3.81
N ASP A 170 -17.24 15.52 -3.83
CA ASP A 170 -17.43 16.51 -2.76
C ASP A 170 -17.82 15.85 -1.45
N ASP A 171 -18.64 14.80 -1.51
CA ASP A 171 -19.06 13.99 -0.36
C ASP A 171 -17.87 13.24 0.29
N ASP A 172 -17.03 12.56 -0.49
CA ASP A 172 -15.77 11.97 0.00
C ASP A 172 -14.64 12.20 -1.03
N PRO A 173 -13.83 13.25 -0.85
CA PRO A 173 -12.74 13.56 -1.77
C PRO A 173 -11.67 12.46 -1.89
N LEU A 174 -11.59 11.53 -0.95
CA LEU A 174 -10.70 10.37 -1.08
C LEU A 174 -11.05 9.50 -2.30
N ARG A 175 -12.29 9.54 -2.78
CA ARG A 175 -12.73 8.83 -3.99
C ARG A 175 -11.91 9.22 -5.22
N VAL A 176 -11.31 10.41 -5.26
CA VAL A 176 -10.36 10.82 -6.32
C VAL A 176 -9.14 9.90 -6.35
N LEU A 177 -8.52 9.63 -5.19
CA LEU A 177 -7.39 8.69 -5.11
C LEU A 177 -7.83 7.25 -5.37
N ARG A 178 -9.02 6.89 -4.90
CA ARG A 178 -9.63 5.58 -5.17
C ARG A 178 -9.87 5.37 -6.67
N ALA A 179 -10.30 6.41 -7.42
CA ALA A 179 -10.47 6.31 -8.88
C ALA A 179 -9.17 5.89 -9.57
N ALA A 180 -8.05 6.50 -9.20
CA ALA A 180 -6.74 6.12 -9.73
C ALA A 180 -6.36 4.68 -9.40
N ARG A 181 -6.62 4.25 -8.17
CA ARG A 181 -6.39 2.87 -7.77
C ARG A 181 -7.28 1.89 -8.52
N PHE A 182 -8.57 2.18 -8.68
CA PHE A 182 -9.50 1.33 -9.43
C PHE A 182 -9.13 1.23 -10.91
N ARG A 183 -8.72 2.34 -11.52
CA ARG A 183 -8.15 2.35 -12.87
C ARG A 183 -6.98 1.39 -12.98
N ALA A 184 -6.03 1.45 -12.07
CA ALA A 184 -4.82 0.63 -12.08
C ALA A 184 -5.08 -0.84 -11.70
N ALA A 185 -6.00 -1.10 -10.77
CA ALA A 185 -6.26 -2.45 -10.26
C ALA A 185 -7.14 -3.28 -11.20
N HIS A 186 -8.07 -2.65 -11.92
CA HIS A 186 -9.09 -3.35 -12.72
C HIS A 186 -9.05 -2.97 -14.21
N ASP A 187 -8.03 -2.21 -14.64
CA ASP A 187 -7.88 -1.73 -16.03
C ASP A 187 -9.17 -1.04 -16.55
N LEU A 188 -9.74 -0.16 -15.70
CA LEU A 188 -10.95 0.59 -16.01
C LEU A 188 -10.60 1.97 -16.54
N GLU A 189 -11.23 2.42 -17.62
CA GLU A 189 -11.03 3.75 -18.17
C GLU A 189 -12.05 4.74 -17.57
N PRO A 190 -11.61 5.81 -16.89
CA PRO A 190 -12.51 6.81 -16.34
C PRO A 190 -13.24 7.55 -17.47
N VAL A 191 -14.55 7.72 -17.33
CA VAL A 191 -15.31 8.53 -18.27
C VAL A 191 -14.91 10.02 -18.13
N PRO A 192 -15.00 10.84 -19.21
CA PRO A 192 -14.56 12.23 -19.17
C PRO A 192 -15.22 13.06 -18.05
N GLU A 193 -16.49 12.80 -17.77
CA GLU A 193 -17.26 13.47 -16.73
C GLU A 193 -16.70 13.18 -15.32
N LEU A 194 -16.18 11.97 -15.10
CA LEU A 194 -15.53 11.61 -13.84
C LEU A 194 -14.24 12.42 -13.64
N VAL A 195 -13.41 12.53 -14.69
CA VAL A 195 -12.16 13.30 -14.62
C VAL A 195 -12.46 14.79 -14.39
N ALA A 196 -13.41 15.36 -15.14
CA ALA A 196 -13.83 16.76 -15.00
C ALA A 196 -14.37 17.05 -13.60
N GLY A 197 -15.24 16.18 -13.06
CA GLY A 197 -15.78 16.33 -11.71
C GLY A 197 -14.69 16.21 -10.62
N ALA A 198 -13.71 15.35 -10.81
CA ALA A 198 -12.58 15.23 -9.89
C ALA A 198 -11.71 16.50 -9.91
N GLN A 199 -11.44 17.07 -11.09
CA GLN A 199 -10.69 18.32 -11.25
C GLN A 199 -11.39 19.51 -10.57
N GLU A 200 -12.72 19.59 -10.67
CA GLU A 200 -13.50 20.68 -10.06
C GLU A 200 -13.37 20.71 -8.54
N VAL A 201 -13.29 19.54 -7.89
CA VAL A 201 -13.28 19.42 -6.43
C VAL A 201 -11.93 18.98 -5.83
N VAL A 202 -10.88 18.90 -6.63
CA VAL A 202 -9.56 18.36 -6.20
C VAL A 202 -9.01 19.05 -4.95
N ALA A 203 -9.24 20.35 -4.79
CA ALA A 203 -8.82 21.11 -3.61
C ALA A 203 -9.43 20.57 -2.30
N ARG A 204 -10.59 19.90 -2.36
CA ARG A 204 -11.20 19.26 -1.20
C ARG A 204 -10.37 18.12 -0.61
N LEU A 205 -9.37 17.61 -1.33
CA LEU A 205 -8.40 16.67 -0.76
C LEU A 205 -7.68 17.24 0.47
N GLU A 206 -7.66 18.56 0.67
CA GLU A 206 -7.08 19.16 1.88
C GLU A 206 -7.73 18.66 3.17
N ILE A 207 -9.04 18.42 3.16
CA ILE A 207 -9.76 17.92 4.36
C ILE A 207 -9.55 16.44 4.64
N VAL A 208 -9.00 15.68 3.70
CA VAL A 208 -8.74 14.24 3.88
C VAL A 208 -7.50 14.04 4.73
N SER A 209 -7.57 13.16 5.72
CA SER A 209 -6.42 12.88 6.57
C SER A 209 -5.26 12.26 5.79
N ALA A 210 -4.04 12.60 6.19
CA ALA A 210 -2.82 12.13 5.56
C ALA A 210 -2.72 10.58 5.56
N GLU A 211 -3.20 9.94 6.63
CA GLU A 211 -3.22 8.48 6.75
C GLU A 211 -4.12 7.83 5.70
N ARG A 212 -5.31 8.41 5.43
CA ARG A 212 -6.21 7.90 4.38
C ARG A 212 -5.59 8.06 2.99
N LYS A 213 -4.97 9.23 2.70
CA LYS A 213 -4.23 9.48 1.45
C LYS A 213 -3.11 8.46 1.26
N ARG A 214 -2.30 8.25 2.31
CA ARG A 214 -1.23 7.25 2.31
C ARG A 214 -1.73 5.86 1.95
N VAL A 215 -2.78 5.39 2.62
CA VAL A 215 -3.31 4.05 2.42
C VAL A 215 -3.75 3.83 0.96
N GLU A 216 -4.40 4.82 0.35
CA GLU A 216 -4.81 4.71 -1.06
C GLU A 216 -3.61 4.77 -2.03
N LEU A 217 -2.59 5.59 -1.75
CA LEU A 217 -1.35 5.61 -2.54
C LEU A 217 -0.58 4.29 -2.42
N ASP A 218 -0.43 3.73 -1.22
CA ASP A 218 0.24 2.45 -1.01
C ASP A 218 -0.51 1.31 -1.73
N LYS A 219 -1.85 1.31 -1.68
CA LYS A 219 -2.69 0.38 -2.43
C LYS A 219 -2.56 0.57 -3.95
N LEU A 220 -2.43 1.80 -4.43
CA LEU A 220 -2.17 2.07 -5.84
C LEU A 220 -0.81 1.52 -6.27
N LEU A 221 0.25 1.78 -5.49
CA LEU A 221 1.59 1.25 -5.76
C LEU A 221 1.64 -0.30 -5.68
N ALA A 222 0.70 -0.92 -4.98
CA ALA A 222 0.55 -2.37 -4.92
C ALA A 222 -0.13 -2.99 -6.16
N THR A 223 -0.73 -2.20 -7.06
CA THR A 223 -1.38 -2.72 -8.28
C THR A 223 -0.36 -3.24 -9.30
N ALA A 224 -0.83 -4.02 -10.29
CA ALA A 224 0.03 -4.56 -11.34
C ALA A 224 0.71 -3.45 -12.17
N ARG A 225 -0.02 -2.38 -12.48
CA ARG A 225 0.43 -1.25 -13.30
C ARG A 225 0.11 0.09 -12.65
N PRO A 226 0.86 0.50 -11.61
CA PRO A 226 0.58 1.75 -10.90
C PRO A 226 0.63 3.00 -11.76
N SER A 227 1.46 3.00 -12.82
CA SER A 227 1.67 4.17 -13.70
C SER A 227 0.38 4.72 -14.30
N ILE A 228 -0.57 3.85 -14.67
CA ILE A 228 -1.83 4.31 -15.27
C ILE A 228 -2.70 5.07 -14.26
N GLY A 229 -2.66 4.67 -12.99
CA GLY A 229 -3.31 5.41 -11.91
C GLY A 229 -2.57 6.69 -11.54
N LEU A 230 -1.24 6.66 -11.49
CA LEU A 230 -0.42 7.86 -11.24
C LEU A 230 -0.65 8.94 -12.31
N ARG A 231 -0.79 8.56 -13.59
CA ARG A 231 -1.16 9.48 -14.68
C ARG A 231 -2.54 10.10 -14.45
N LEU A 232 -3.53 9.32 -14.03
CA LEU A 232 -4.85 9.87 -13.72
C LEU A 232 -4.78 10.90 -12.58
N LEU A 233 -3.97 10.63 -11.54
CA LEU A 233 -3.75 11.60 -10.47
C LEU A 233 -3.11 12.89 -10.97
N ASP A 234 -2.20 12.78 -11.93
CA ASP A 234 -1.57 13.94 -12.56
C ASP A 234 -2.55 14.73 -13.42
N ASP A 235 -3.30 14.02 -14.27
CA ASP A 235 -4.34 14.62 -15.13
C ASP A 235 -5.40 15.40 -14.31
N ILE A 236 -5.71 14.92 -13.10
CA ILE A 236 -6.62 15.58 -12.16
C ILE A 236 -5.95 16.74 -11.43
N GLY A 237 -4.62 16.72 -11.26
CA GLY A 237 -3.87 17.78 -10.56
C GLY A 237 -3.85 17.59 -9.04
N VAL A 238 -3.72 16.36 -8.54
CA VAL A 238 -3.81 16.06 -7.09
C VAL A 238 -2.56 16.42 -6.29
N TRP A 239 -1.40 16.53 -6.94
CA TRP A 239 -0.09 16.55 -6.25
C TRP A 239 0.06 17.68 -5.24
N PRO A 240 -0.40 18.94 -5.50
CA PRO A 240 -0.34 20.00 -4.49
C PRO A 240 -1.04 19.67 -3.18
N TRP A 241 -2.04 18.77 -3.21
CA TRP A 241 -2.89 18.41 -2.08
C TRP A 241 -2.47 17.11 -1.41
N VAL A 242 -1.65 16.30 -2.07
CA VAL A 242 -1.26 14.96 -1.60
C VAL A 242 0.22 14.92 -1.25
N LEU A 243 1.09 15.45 -2.11
CA LEU A 243 2.54 15.50 -1.97
C LEU A 243 3.07 16.86 -2.45
N PRO A 244 2.81 17.96 -1.73
CA PRO A 244 3.09 19.33 -2.17
C PRO A 244 4.58 19.60 -2.44
N HIS A 245 5.49 18.76 -1.94
CA HIS A 245 6.93 18.90 -2.14
C HIS A 245 7.45 18.20 -3.41
N LEU A 246 6.57 17.55 -4.19
CA LEU A 246 6.91 16.82 -5.41
C LEU A 246 6.42 17.52 -6.69
N GLU A 247 6.42 18.84 -6.72
CA GLU A 247 5.97 19.67 -7.89
C GLU A 247 6.76 19.39 -9.19
N TRP A 248 7.81 18.57 -9.13
CA TRP A 248 8.75 18.29 -10.20
C TRP A 248 8.77 16.81 -10.60
N LEU A 249 7.79 16.03 -10.23
CA LEU A 249 7.71 14.61 -10.58
C LEU A 249 7.53 14.46 -12.09
N GLU A 250 8.56 13.99 -12.79
CA GLU A 250 8.50 13.58 -14.19
C GLU A 250 7.73 12.26 -14.31
N LEU A 251 6.42 12.32 -14.11
CA LEU A 251 5.57 11.15 -13.96
C LEU A 251 5.59 10.18 -15.14
N GLU A 252 5.91 10.66 -16.35
CA GLU A 252 6.04 9.79 -17.51
C GLU A 252 7.23 8.82 -17.36
N GLN A 253 8.38 9.33 -16.94
CA GLN A 253 9.59 8.51 -16.73
C GLN A 253 9.50 7.70 -15.46
N VAL A 254 9.14 8.35 -14.35
CA VAL A 254 9.02 7.70 -13.03
C VAL A 254 7.90 6.66 -13.03
N GLY A 255 6.80 6.90 -13.75
CA GLY A 255 5.71 5.94 -13.88
C GLY A 255 6.14 4.65 -14.59
N ALA A 256 6.89 4.77 -15.71
CA ALA A 256 7.45 3.61 -16.37
C ALA A 256 8.45 2.86 -15.46
N ALA A 257 9.25 3.59 -14.69
CA ALA A 257 10.17 3.04 -13.73
C ALA A 257 9.45 2.29 -12.59
N VAL A 258 8.34 2.83 -12.07
CA VAL A 258 7.52 2.16 -11.05
C VAL A 258 6.91 0.86 -11.57
N ASP A 259 6.44 0.83 -12.84
CA ASP A 259 5.90 -0.39 -13.45
C ASP A 259 7.00 -1.43 -13.72
N ALA A 260 8.22 -1.01 -14.01
CA ALA A 260 9.36 -1.89 -14.28
C ALA A 260 9.89 -2.62 -13.03
N VAL A 261 9.50 -2.19 -11.82
CA VAL A 261 9.88 -2.89 -10.59
C VAL A 261 9.38 -4.33 -10.65
N SER A 262 10.32 -5.29 -10.64
CA SER A 262 10.02 -6.72 -10.69
C SER A 262 9.08 -7.14 -9.57
N THR A 263 8.14 -8.01 -9.92
CA THR A 263 7.17 -8.61 -9.00
C THR A 263 7.52 -10.05 -8.65
N ASP A 264 8.74 -10.51 -8.95
CA ASP A 264 9.15 -11.92 -8.76
C ASP A 264 9.06 -12.40 -7.29
N ALA A 265 9.03 -11.47 -6.34
CA ALA A 265 8.77 -11.74 -4.93
C ALA A 265 7.27 -11.67 -4.57
N ALA A 266 6.38 -11.48 -5.56
CA ALA A 266 4.96 -11.34 -5.32
C ALA A 266 4.27 -12.69 -5.13
N VAL A 267 3.30 -12.72 -4.24
CA VAL A 267 2.41 -13.88 -4.09
C VAL A 267 1.34 -13.82 -5.17
N VAL A 268 1.24 -14.86 -6.00
CA VAL A 268 0.15 -15.00 -6.96
C VAL A 268 -1.06 -15.57 -6.22
N VAL A 269 -2.11 -14.78 -6.11
CA VAL A 269 -3.42 -15.22 -5.59
C VAL A 269 -4.41 -15.10 -6.73
N ALA A 270 -4.96 -16.24 -7.17
CA ALA A 270 -6.01 -16.30 -8.17
C ALA A 270 -5.67 -15.53 -9.47
N ASP A 271 -4.50 -15.79 -10.05
CA ASP A 271 -3.95 -15.12 -11.26
C ASP A 271 -3.69 -13.61 -11.12
N HIS A 272 -3.82 -13.05 -9.92
CA HIS A 272 -3.43 -11.68 -9.62
C HIS A 272 -2.11 -11.67 -8.87
N VAL A 273 -1.16 -10.89 -9.37
CA VAL A 273 0.11 -10.63 -8.70
C VAL A 273 -0.16 -9.69 -7.53
N VAL A 274 -0.02 -10.20 -6.31
CA VAL A 274 -0.08 -9.37 -5.10
C VAL A 274 1.35 -8.95 -4.76
N PRO A 275 1.71 -7.67 -4.93
CA PRO A 275 3.04 -7.19 -4.59
C PRO A 275 3.33 -7.41 -3.10
N THR A 276 4.54 -7.87 -2.82
CA THR A 276 5.03 -7.97 -1.44
C THR A 276 5.33 -6.58 -0.87
N ASP A 277 5.50 -6.49 0.44
CA ASP A 277 6.01 -5.27 1.11
C ASP A 277 7.31 -4.74 0.45
N ALA A 278 8.18 -5.65 -0.02
CA ALA A 278 9.38 -5.28 -0.76
C ALA A 278 9.08 -4.54 -2.07
N THR A 279 8.13 -5.01 -2.87
CA THR A 279 7.73 -4.35 -4.13
C THR A 279 7.17 -2.95 -3.86
N VAL A 280 6.29 -2.80 -2.87
CA VAL A 280 5.74 -1.48 -2.48
C VAL A 280 6.84 -0.55 -1.97
N LEU A 281 7.80 -1.07 -1.18
CA LEU A 281 8.96 -0.31 -0.71
C LEU A 281 9.81 0.20 -1.88
N VAL A 282 10.14 -0.65 -2.87
CA VAL A 282 10.91 -0.24 -4.05
C VAL A 282 10.13 0.79 -4.86
N ARG A 283 8.87 0.52 -5.18
CA ARG A 283 8.02 1.43 -5.96
C ARG A 283 7.85 2.79 -5.29
N ARG A 284 7.72 2.81 -3.98
CA ARG A 284 7.70 4.05 -3.19
C ARG A 284 9.04 4.78 -3.26
N SER A 285 10.16 4.06 -3.17
CA SER A 285 11.50 4.63 -3.31
C SER A 285 11.73 5.19 -4.71
N VAL A 286 11.24 4.50 -5.75
CA VAL A 286 11.30 4.96 -7.14
C VAL A 286 10.46 6.23 -7.30
N LEU A 287 9.21 6.22 -6.86
CA LEU A 287 8.29 7.36 -6.98
C LEU A 287 8.82 8.59 -6.24
N LEU A 288 9.13 8.46 -4.95
CA LEU A 288 9.50 9.58 -4.09
C LEU A 288 10.95 10.02 -4.30
N GLY A 289 11.84 9.09 -4.64
CA GLY A 289 13.26 9.35 -4.91
C GLY A 289 13.57 9.79 -6.35
N GLY A 290 12.55 9.80 -7.23
CA GLY A 290 12.73 10.13 -8.65
C GLY A 290 13.69 9.15 -9.37
N LEU A 291 13.79 7.89 -8.88
CA LEU A 291 14.71 6.92 -9.44
C LEU A 291 14.22 6.49 -10.85
N GLY A 292 15.14 6.47 -11.82
CA GLY A 292 14.80 6.23 -13.23
C GLY A 292 14.34 7.47 -14.00
N GLY A 293 14.17 8.63 -13.32
CA GLY A 293 13.94 9.93 -13.95
C GLY A 293 15.23 10.73 -14.16
N SER A 294 15.11 11.90 -14.78
CA SER A 294 16.25 12.80 -15.03
C SER A 294 16.74 13.54 -13.76
N ARG A 295 15.89 13.63 -12.76
CA ARG A 295 16.15 14.35 -11.51
C ARG A 295 16.20 13.40 -10.31
N ARG A 296 17.30 13.49 -9.55
CA ARG A 296 17.44 12.77 -8.28
C ARG A 296 16.85 13.60 -7.14
N VAL A 297 16.12 12.95 -6.26
CA VAL A 297 15.61 13.53 -5.02
C VAL A 297 16.50 13.11 -3.88
N ASP A 298 16.91 14.06 -3.04
CA ASP A 298 17.67 13.75 -1.84
C ASP A 298 16.78 13.02 -0.80
N ALA A 299 17.45 12.27 0.07
CA ALA A 299 16.79 11.40 1.03
C ALA A 299 16.04 12.18 2.14
N ASP A 300 16.39 13.43 2.41
CA ASP A 300 15.70 14.26 3.39
C ASP A 300 14.37 14.72 2.82
N THR A 301 14.32 15.15 1.57
CA THR A 301 13.06 15.46 0.84
C THR A 301 12.13 14.25 0.80
N VAL A 302 12.66 13.04 0.55
CA VAL A 302 11.87 11.80 0.61
C VAL A 302 11.29 11.59 2.02
N ASP A 303 12.09 11.79 3.07
CA ASP A 303 11.64 11.64 4.45
C ASP A 303 10.53 12.65 4.80
N GLU A 304 10.66 13.91 4.37
CA GLU A 304 9.65 14.95 4.55
C GLU A 304 8.33 14.61 3.85
N ALA A 305 8.41 14.13 2.59
CA ALA A 305 7.23 13.68 1.84
C ALA A 305 6.51 12.54 2.56
N MET A 306 7.24 11.54 3.04
CA MET A 306 6.67 10.42 3.80
C MET A 306 6.11 10.86 5.16
N GLN A 307 6.76 11.83 5.81
CA GLN A 307 6.27 12.40 7.07
C GLN A 307 4.95 13.14 6.87
N SER A 308 4.80 13.89 5.78
CA SER A 308 3.55 14.59 5.44
C SER A 308 2.38 13.61 5.28
N LEU A 309 2.64 12.41 4.76
CA LEU A 309 1.68 11.32 4.62
C LEU A 309 1.56 10.44 5.88
N ARG A 310 2.20 10.80 6.99
CA ARG A 310 2.12 10.06 8.26
C ARG A 310 2.56 8.59 8.15
N HIS A 311 3.58 8.31 7.35
CA HIS A 311 4.22 6.99 7.38
C HIS A 311 4.89 6.74 8.73
N SER A 312 4.99 5.46 9.13
CA SER A 312 5.70 5.07 10.33
C SER A 312 7.19 5.46 10.25
N LYS A 313 7.82 5.69 11.40
CA LYS A 313 9.26 5.95 11.44
C LYS A 313 10.08 4.83 10.78
N ALA A 314 9.62 3.58 10.92
CA ALA A 314 10.27 2.42 10.33
C ALA A 314 10.19 2.48 8.78
N ASP A 315 9.01 2.71 8.21
CA ASP A 315 8.83 2.81 6.76
C ASP A 315 9.63 3.98 6.17
N ARG A 316 9.61 5.13 6.83
CA ARG A 316 10.39 6.30 6.43
C ARG A 316 11.88 5.97 6.36
N GLN A 317 12.43 5.36 7.41
CA GLN A 317 13.84 4.98 7.46
C GLN A 317 14.20 3.92 6.42
N ARG A 318 13.32 2.95 6.16
CA ARG A 318 13.53 1.93 5.11
C ARG A 318 13.59 2.58 3.73
N THR A 319 12.60 3.40 3.37
CA THR A 319 12.54 4.09 2.06
C THR A 319 13.75 5.02 1.88
N ARG A 320 14.05 5.84 2.89
CA ARG A 320 15.21 6.72 2.89
C ARG A 320 16.52 5.97 2.61
N ARG A 321 16.77 4.85 3.32
CA ARG A 321 17.99 4.04 3.14
C ARG A 321 18.08 3.45 1.73
N VAL A 322 16.97 2.99 1.16
CA VAL A 322 16.97 2.48 -0.22
C VAL A 322 17.42 3.58 -1.18
N VAL A 323 16.85 4.79 -1.09
CA VAL A 323 17.21 5.93 -1.95
C VAL A 323 18.67 6.32 -1.75
N GLU A 324 19.15 6.46 -0.51
CA GLU A 324 20.55 6.77 -0.19
C GLU A 324 21.50 5.71 -0.76
N CYS A 325 21.16 4.43 -0.66
CA CYS A 325 21.98 3.33 -1.16
C CYS A 325 22.03 3.28 -2.68
N VAL A 326 20.89 3.52 -3.36
CA VAL A 326 20.87 3.65 -4.83
C VAL A 326 21.78 4.79 -5.27
N HIS A 327 21.66 5.97 -4.66
CA HIS A 327 22.52 7.12 -4.98
C HIS A 327 23.99 6.80 -4.76
N ARG A 328 24.33 6.15 -3.65
CA ARG A 328 25.71 5.74 -3.34
C ARG A 328 26.28 4.80 -4.41
N VAL A 329 25.52 3.78 -4.83
CA VAL A 329 26.00 2.82 -5.83
C VAL A 329 26.15 3.49 -7.19
N VAL A 330 25.21 4.35 -7.58
CA VAL A 330 25.29 5.12 -8.84
C VAL A 330 26.50 6.07 -8.85
N GLU A 331 26.85 6.67 -7.71
CA GLU A 331 27.95 7.65 -7.60
C GLU A 331 29.32 7.00 -7.42
N HIS A 332 29.39 5.94 -6.59
CA HIS A 332 30.66 5.34 -6.17
C HIS A 332 30.90 3.94 -6.73
N GLY A 333 29.94 3.38 -7.50
CA GLY A 333 30.01 2.03 -8.06
C GLY A 333 29.87 0.91 -7.02
N VAL A 334 30.23 -0.30 -7.45
CA VAL A 334 30.02 -1.56 -6.71
C VAL A 334 31.33 -2.13 -6.12
N GLY A 335 32.32 -1.30 -5.85
CA GLY A 335 33.53 -1.73 -5.15
C GLY A 335 33.24 -2.29 -3.76
N ALA A 336 34.09 -3.18 -3.23
CA ALA A 336 33.88 -3.85 -1.95
C ALA A 336 33.51 -2.90 -0.78
N PRO A 337 34.13 -1.71 -0.61
CA PRO A 337 33.72 -0.75 0.41
C PRO A 337 32.29 -0.24 0.21
N SER A 338 31.87 -0.01 -1.03
CA SER A 338 30.51 0.42 -1.35
C SER A 338 29.50 -0.66 -1.00
N VAL A 339 29.77 -1.93 -1.39
CA VAL A 339 28.93 -3.08 -1.08
C VAL A 339 28.77 -3.27 0.42
N ARG A 340 29.85 -3.25 1.20
CA ARG A 340 29.80 -3.37 2.67
C ARG A 340 28.93 -2.30 3.31
N ARG A 341 29.12 -1.03 2.93
CA ARG A 341 28.34 0.11 3.46
C ARG A 341 26.85 -0.03 3.16
N VAL A 342 26.51 -0.46 1.95
CA VAL A 342 25.12 -0.68 1.54
C VAL A 342 24.50 -1.84 2.32
N VAL A 343 25.18 -2.98 2.42
CA VAL A 343 24.66 -4.14 3.17
C VAL A 343 24.50 -3.79 4.65
N ALA A 344 25.46 -3.07 5.24
CA ALA A 344 25.37 -2.60 6.62
C ALA A 344 24.17 -1.66 6.86
N ALA A 345 23.84 -0.81 5.88
CA ALA A 345 22.73 0.13 5.96
C ALA A 345 21.37 -0.57 5.76
N LEU A 346 21.24 -1.44 4.77
CA LEU A 346 19.98 -2.08 4.38
C LEU A 346 19.68 -3.35 5.18
N ARG A 347 20.70 -4.11 5.59
CA ARG A 347 20.52 -5.36 6.34
C ARG A 347 19.54 -6.31 5.62
N ALA A 348 18.42 -6.65 6.26
CA ALA A 348 17.40 -7.53 5.68
C ALA A 348 16.77 -6.97 4.37
N ASP A 349 16.84 -5.65 4.16
CA ASP A 349 16.36 -5.01 2.93
C ASP A 349 17.41 -5.01 1.78
N THR A 350 18.59 -5.63 1.97
CA THR A 350 19.64 -5.70 0.92
C THR A 350 19.12 -6.21 -0.44
N PRO A 351 18.25 -7.24 -0.52
CA PRO A 351 17.69 -7.71 -1.80
C PRO A 351 16.88 -6.63 -2.54
N VAL A 352 16.26 -5.71 -1.80
CA VAL A 352 15.44 -4.60 -2.36
C VAL A 352 16.28 -3.68 -3.25
N LEU A 353 17.57 -3.53 -2.95
CA LEU A 353 18.44 -2.66 -3.73
C LEU A 353 18.62 -3.12 -5.18
N GLY A 354 18.77 -4.42 -5.40
CA GLY A 354 18.88 -4.98 -6.75
C GLY A 354 17.68 -4.61 -7.62
N MET A 355 16.46 -4.71 -7.07
CA MET A 355 15.23 -4.30 -7.75
C MET A 355 15.20 -2.80 -8.06
N ALA A 356 15.67 -1.97 -7.12
CA ALA A 356 15.71 -0.52 -7.30
C ALA A 356 16.79 -0.09 -8.31
N LEU A 357 17.94 -0.75 -8.32
CA LEU A 357 19.01 -0.50 -9.30
C LEU A 357 18.61 -0.93 -10.71
N ASP A 358 17.88 -2.04 -10.86
CA ASP A 358 17.44 -2.54 -12.17
C ASP A 358 16.56 -1.51 -12.90
N VAL A 359 15.78 -0.76 -12.16
CA VAL A 359 14.97 0.35 -12.69
C VAL A 359 15.85 1.53 -13.16
N VAL A 360 16.98 1.76 -12.49
CA VAL A 360 17.89 2.89 -12.82
C VAL A 360 18.84 2.51 -13.95
N ASP A 361 19.43 1.32 -13.85
CA ASP A 361 20.40 0.78 -14.83
C ASP A 361 20.53 -0.74 -14.60
N THR A 362 20.02 -1.53 -15.55
CA THR A 362 20.05 -3.01 -15.48
C THR A 362 21.49 -3.55 -15.46
N ALA A 363 22.44 -2.88 -16.14
CA ALA A 363 23.83 -3.32 -16.11
C ALA A 363 24.42 -3.10 -14.70
N LEU A 364 24.16 -1.98 -14.07
CA LEU A 364 24.58 -1.68 -12.71
C LEU A 364 23.96 -2.65 -11.69
N ALA A 365 22.70 -3.05 -11.88
CA ALA A 365 22.06 -4.07 -11.06
C ALA A 365 22.76 -5.44 -11.17
N ALA A 366 23.16 -5.84 -12.38
CA ALA A 366 23.91 -7.08 -12.60
C ALA A 366 25.32 -7.01 -11.99
N GLU A 367 26.00 -5.87 -12.12
CA GLU A 367 27.30 -5.62 -11.47
C GLU A 367 27.17 -5.69 -9.94
N TRP A 368 26.13 -5.09 -9.37
CA TRP A 368 25.83 -5.15 -7.93
C TRP A 368 25.65 -6.59 -7.46
N ALA A 369 24.80 -7.38 -8.15
CA ALA A 369 24.56 -8.78 -7.79
C ALA A 369 25.85 -9.61 -7.82
N THR A 370 26.69 -9.40 -8.85
CA THR A 370 27.99 -10.06 -8.98
C THR A 370 28.94 -9.67 -7.86
N ALA A 371 29.07 -8.38 -7.57
CA ALA A 371 29.97 -7.88 -6.52
C ALA A 371 29.52 -8.34 -5.12
N LEU A 372 28.22 -8.36 -4.84
CA LEU A 372 27.65 -8.84 -3.60
C LEU A 372 27.95 -10.33 -3.39
N ALA A 373 27.71 -11.16 -4.42
CA ALA A 373 27.99 -12.58 -4.37
C ALA A 373 29.49 -12.86 -4.14
N ALA A 374 30.36 -12.22 -4.91
CA ALA A 374 31.80 -12.36 -4.79
C ALA A 374 32.30 -11.95 -3.38
N LEU A 375 31.77 -10.89 -2.80
CA LEU A 375 32.15 -10.44 -1.47
C LEU A 375 31.66 -11.40 -0.39
N ALA A 376 30.47 -11.99 -0.55
CA ALA A 376 29.90 -12.97 0.38
C ALA A 376 30.67 -14.31 0.43
N GLU A 377 31.42 -14.64 -0.63
CA GLU A 377 32.30 -15.84 -0.66
C GLU A 377 33.58 -15.64 0.19
N VAL A 378 34.03 -14.40 0.36
CA VAL A 378 35.33 -14.11 1.02
C VAL A 378 35.18 -13.58 2.43
N GLU A 379 34.01 -13.05 2.81
CA GLU A 379 33.76 -12.54 4.17
C GLU A 379 32.29 -12.57 4.56
N PRO A 380 31.98 -12.66 5.88
CA PRO A 380 30.62 -12.59 6.38
C PRO A 380 30.07 -11.17 6.22
N LEU A 381 28.83 -11.06 5.67
CA LEU A 381 28.13 -9.80 5.42
C LEU A 381 26.93 -9.56 6.38
N ASP A 382 26.75 -10.42 7.35
CA ASP A 382 25.68 -10.35 8.36
C ASP A 382 26.05 -9.46 9.56
N HIS A 383 27.34 -9.21 9.76
CA HIS A 383 27.84 -8.44 10.88
C HIS A 383 29.00 -7.49 10.49
N PHE A 384 28.83 -6.19 10.81
CA PHE A 384 29.81 -5.15 10.59
C PHE A 384 30.23 -4.48 11.90
N GLY A 385 30.53 -5.29 12.91
CA GLY A 385 31.01 -4.77 14.20
C GLY A 385 32.47 -4.35 14.18
N PRO A 386 32.94 -3.74 15.29
CA PRO A 386 34.29 -3.15 15.39
C PRO A 386 35.41 -4.19 15.44
N GLY A 387 35.11 -5.49 15.53
CA GLY A 387 36.11 -6.55 15.65
C GLY A 387 36.77 -6.67 17.02
N LEU A 388 36.80 -5.62 17.82
CA LEU A 388 37.18 -5.60 19.23
C LEU A 388 35.99 -5.21 20.10
N ASP A 389 35.87 -5.84 21.27
CA ASP A 389 34.81 -5.46 22.20
C ASP A 389 35.20 -4.22 23.03
N GLY A 390 34.20 -3.63 23.72
CA GLY A 390 34.42 -2.42 24.51
C GLY A 390 35.42 -2.59 25.64
N ARG A 391 35.61 -3.80 26.21
CA ARG A 391 36.59 -4.09 27.26
C ARG A 391 38.00 -4.14 26.67
N GLU A 392 38.17 -4.80 25.54
CA GLU A 392 39.44 -4.84 24.79
C GLU A 392 39.88 -3.43 24.40
N ILE A 393 38.94 -2.59 23.92
CA ILE A 393 39.22 -1.19 23.58
C ILE A 393 39.67 -0.41 24.82
N MET A 394 38.94 -0.48 25.93
CA MET A 394 39.31 0.20 27.20
C MET A 394 40.69 -0.24 27.70
N GLN A 395 40.95 -1.56 27.69
CA GLN A 395 42.24 -2.09 28.11
C GLN A 395 43.37 -1.66 27.19
N LEU A 396 43.14 -1.64 25.86
CA LEU A 396 44.17 -1.27 24.87
C LEU A 396 44.56 0.19 24.94
N LEU A 397 43.57 1.08 25.19
CA LEU A 397 43.76 2.54 25.21
C LEU A 397 44.05 3.09 26.62
N GLY A 398 43.90 2.27 27.67
CA GLY A 398 44.06 2.72 29.06
C GLY A 398 43.02 3.73 29.50
N VAL A 399 41.77 3.62 29.00
CA VAL A 399 40.67 4.55 29.27
C VAL A 399 39.48 3.83 29.94
N ASP A 400 38.68 4.60 30.68
CA ASP A 400 37.39 4.13 31.21
C ASP A 400 36.28 4.25 30.16
N THR A 401 35.06 3.77 30.53
CA THR A 401 33.87 3.91 29.69
C THR A 401 33.60 5.38 29.36
N GLY A 402 33.29 5.68 28.09
CA GLY A 402 32.98 7.05 27.72
C GLY A 402 33.15 7.32 26.22
N ARG A 403 33.23 8.60 25.87
CA ARG A 403 33.31 9.08 24.49
C ARG A 403 34.49 8.48 23.70
N ALA A 404 35.63 8.28 24.35
CA ALA A 404 36.83 7.70 23.70
C ALA A 404 36.58 6.29 23.17
N VAL A 405 35.82 5.47 23.93
CA VAL A 405 35.41 4.11 23.47
C VAL A 405 34.41 4.18 22.32
N GLY A 406 33.49 5.16 22.35
CA GLY A 406 32.57 5.43 21.23
C GLY A 406 33.29 5.78 19.94
N ASP A 407 34.20 6.74 20.01
CA ASP A 407 35.02 7.20 18.88
C ASP A 407 35.90 6.06 18.33
N ALA A 408 36.48 5.22 19.22
CA ALA A 408 37.22 4.04 18.83
C ALA A 408 36.37 2.98 18.11
N ASN A 409 35.15 2.74 18.58
CA ASN A 409 34.20 1.86 17.91
C ASN A 409 33.86 2.39 16.50
N GLU A 410 33.57 3.68 16.35
CA GLU A 410 33.29 4.30 15.05
C GLU A 410 34.47 4.13 14.08
N LEU A 411 35.71 4.35 14.54
CA LEU A 411 36.90 4.11 13.74
C LEU A 411 37.01 2.64 13.28
N LEU A 412 36.85 1.68 14.19
CA LEU A 412 36.99 0.25 13.87
C LEU A 412 35.88 -0.21 12.91
N VAL A 413 34.65 0.30 13.07
CA VAL A 413 33.55 0.04 12.12
C VAL A 413 33.88 0.68 10.76
N ALA A 414 34.42 1.87 10.71
CA ALA A 414 34.85 2.50 9.45
C ALA A 414 35.93 1.65 8.75
N ILE A 415 36.95 1.19 9.46
CA ILE A 415 37.98 0.27 8.93
C ILE A 415 37.31 -1.02 8.39
N ARG A 416 36.37 -1.61 9.14
CA ARG A 416 35.64 -2.85 8.71
C ARG A 416 34.88 -2.62 7.41
N LEU A 417 34.28 -1.45 7.24
CA LEU A 417 33.53 -1.09 6.04
C LEU A 417 34.44 -0.77 4.84
N ASP A 418 35.58 -0.18 5.06
CA ASP A 418 36.52 0.20 3.99
C ASP A 418 37.45 -0.96 3.58
N GLU A 419 38.06 -1.62 4.54
CA GLU A 419 39.12 -2.58 4.28
C GLU A 419 38.67 -4.06 4.44
N GLY A 420 37.49 -4.32 5.05
CA GLY A 420 36.98 -5.67 5.29
C GLY A 420 37.42 -6.24 6.65
N VAL A 421 37.48 -7.58 6.71
CA VAL A 421 37.93 -8.29 7.92
C VAL A 421 39.45 -8.23 7.99
N LEU A 422 39.99 -7.57 9.01
CA LEU A 422 41.43 -7.52 9.29
C LEU A 422 41.80 -8.43 10.46
N PRO A 423 43.06 -8.90 10.51
CA PRO A 423 43.59 -9.62 11.69
C PRO A 423 43.48 -8.78 12.96
N LEU A 424 43.18 -9.40 14.09
CA LEU A 424 43.00 -8.69 15.38
C LEU A 424 44.20 -7.84 15.79
N GLU A 425 45.43 -8.33 15.53
CA GLU A 425 46.63 -7.57 15.84
C GLU A 425 46.76 -6.28 15.00
N GLU A 426 46.39 -6.35 13.73
CA GLU A 426 46.36 -5.19 12.87
C GLU A 426 45.34 -4.14 13.33
N LEU A 427 44.14 -4.59 13.73
CA LEU A 427 43.11 -3.71 14.31
C LEU A 427 43.62 -3.03 15.60
N ARG A 428 44.33 -3.77 16.46
CA ARG A 428 44.94 -3.25 17.69
C ARG A 428 46.00 -2.19 17.37
N ASP A 429 46.85 -2.43 16.39
CA ASP A 429 47.90 -1.50 16.00
C ASP A 429 47.34 -0.22 15.35
N ARG A 430 46.30 -0.36 14.51
CA ARG A 430 45.56 0.79 13.95
C ARG A 430 44.95 1.64 15.05
N LEU A 431 44.31 1.00 16.03
CA LEU A 431 43.66 1.69 17.13
C LEU A 431 44.68 2.41 18.04
N ARG A 432 45.84 1.79 18.36
CA ARG A 432 46.94 2.42 19.11
C ARG A 432 47.49 3.64 18.37
N SER A 433 47.74 3.50 17.07
CA SER A 433 48.25 4.57 16.23
C SER A 433 47.30 5.77 16.19
N TRP A 434 46.03 5.49 16.00
CA TRP A 434 44.99 6.53 16.02
C TRP A 434 44.88 7.23 17.38
N TRP A 435 44.95 6.48 18.47
CA TRP A 435 44.92 7.06 19.82
C TRP A 435 46.10 7.97 20.11
N ALA A 436 47.29 7.54 19.74
CA ALA A 436 48.52 8.33 19.92
C ALA A 436 48.51 9.68 19.17
N THR A 437 47.73 9.80 18.08
CA THR A 437 47.58 11.08 17.35
C THR A 437 46.59 12.06 17.98
N ARG A 438 45.80 11.63 18.96
CA ARG A 438 44.80 12.46 19.67
C ARG A 438 45.39 13.11 20.93
N ASP A 439 46.38 12.49 21.53
CA ASP A 439 47.06 13.00 22.75
C ASP A 439 48.27 13.90 22.42
N ALA A 440 48.53 14.10 21.14
CA ALA A 440 49.56 15.02 20.64
C ALA A 440 48.96 16.33 20.14
#